data_a87d18d393bc3e865bb3dd7a9069a2a8
#
_entry.id   a87d18d393bc3e865bb3dd7a9069a2a8
#
_cell.length_a   1.000
_cell.length_b   1.000
_cell.length_c   1.000
_cell.angle_alpha   90.00
_cell.angle_beta   90.00
_cell.angle_gamma   90.00
#
_symmetry.space_group_name_H-M   'P 1'
#
loop_
_entity.id
_entity.type
_entity.pdbx_description
1 polymer ?
#
loop_
_entity_poly.entity_id
_entity_poly.type
_entity_poly.pdbx_seq_one_letter_code
_entity_poly.pdbx_strand_id
1 'polypeptide(L)'
;PELLRKGRFDEIFFVDLPTFEERKEIFKLHLERRLKNKEVASKVVGIKNLCSELAKMTEGFIGSEIEQVVISSLCDAFFENRALSFDDLSKNIANTVPLSTTQREQILSLRAWANVRAVSATKTSNLKEYAKDINENNISASRGGRTLDF
;
A
#
# COMPACT_ATOMS: atom_id res chain seq x y z
N PRO A 1 4.05 19.96 18.25
CA PRO A 1 4.78 21.04 17.58
C PRO A 1 6.22 21.18 18.11
N GLU A 2 6.47 20.93 19.40
CA GLU A 2 7.82 21.08 20.00
C GLU A 2 8.83 20.01 19.57
N LEU A 3 8.37 18.82 19.22
CA LEU A 3 9.22 17.73 18.74
C LEU A 3 9.88 18.03 17.38
N LEU A 4 9.24 18.87 16.56
CA LEU A 4 9.69 19.19 15.20
C LEU A 4 10.67 20.39 15.13
N ARG A 5 11.19 20.87 16.27
CA ARG A 5 12.22 21.92 16.30
C ARG A 5 13.56 21.39 15.82
N LYS A 6 14.25 22.19 15.00
CA LYS A 6 15.64 21.91 14.55
C LYS A 6 16.52 21.58 15.76
N GLY A 7 17.30 20.50 15.65
CA GLY A 7 18.20 20.00 16.69
C GLY A 7 17.64 18.84 17.53
N ARG A 8 16.41 18.36 17.25
CA ARG A 8 15.85 17.14 17.85
C ARG A 8 15.68 16.03 16.86
N PHE A 9 15.28 16.35 15.62
CA PHE A 9 15.24 15.43 14.48
C PHE A 9 15.92 16.10 13.30
N ASP A 10 16.79 15.37 12.61
CA ASP A 10 17.55 15.88 11.48
C ASP A 10 16.71 15.90 10.21
N GLU A 11 15.87 14.88 10.01
CA GLU A 11 14.97 14.76 8.86
C GLU A 11 13.63 14.12 9.23
N ILE A 12 12.59 14.49 8.48
CA ILE A 12 11.24 13.91 8.57
C ILE A 12 10.97 13.24 7.24
N PHE A 13 10.73 11.94 7.28
CA PHE A 13 10.33 11.16 6.11
C PHE A 13 8.82 11.01 6.08
N PHE A 14 8.24 11.29 4.93
CA PHE A 14 6.83 11.02 4.68
C PHE A 14 6.68 9.70 3.93
N VAL A 15 5.95 8.77 4.53
CA VAL A 15 5.56 7.49 3.92
C VAL A 15 4.12 7.63 3.45
N ASP A 16 3.92 7.68 2.15
CA ASP A 16 2.60 7.75 1.53
C ASP A 16 1.95 6.35 1.42
N LEU A 17 0.75 6.29 0.82
CA LEU A 17 0.13 5.03 0.45
C LEU A 17 1.07 4.22 -0.47
N PRO A 18 1.05 2.88 -0.39
CA PRO A 18 1.92 2.07 -1.23
C PRO A 18 1.54 2.18 -2.71
N THR A 19 2.56 2.37 -3.55
CA THR A 19 2.47 2.34 -5.01
C THR A 19 2.11 0.94 -5.52
N PHE A 20 1.78 0.81 -6.80
CA PHE A 20 1.49 -0.48 -7.43
C PHE A 20 2.62 -1.51 -7.19
N GLU A 21 3.89 -1.13 -7.40
CA GLU A 21 5.02 -2.04 -7.19
C GLU A 21 5.20 -2.40 -5.71
N GLU A 22 5.01 -1.44 -4.81
CA GLU A 22 5.08 -1.70 -3.38
C GLU A 22 3.94 -2.63 -2.93
N ARG A 23 2.69 -2.43 -3.39
CA ARG A 23 1.57 -3.34 -3.10
C ARG A 23 1.84 -4.77 -3.58
N LYS A 24 2.43 -4.92 -4.75
CA LYS A 24 2.84 -6.21 -5.31
C LYS A 24 3.87 -6.91 -4.41
N GLU A 25 4.88 -6.20 -3.92
CA GLU A 25 5.86 -6.75 -2.99
C GLU A 25 5.25 -7.06 -1.62
N ILE A 26 4.30 -6.25 -1.13
CA ILE A 26 3.57 -6.50 0.12
C ILE A 26 2.75 -7.81 0.00
N PHE A 27 2.00 -8.02 -1.09
CA PHE A 27 1.30 -9.28 -1.32
C PHE A 27 2.26 -10.47 -1.35
N LYS A 28 3.36 -10.35 -2.09
CA LYS A 28 4.39 -11.38 -2.17
C LYS A 28 4.92 -11.74 -0.78
N LEU A 29 5.30 -10.74 0.02
CA LEU A 29 5.79 -10.93 1.39
C LEU A 29 4.79 -11.68 2.26
N HIS A 30 3.52 -11.26 2.27
CA HIS A 30 2.51 -11.86 3.13
C HIS A 30 2.10 -13.26 2.66
N LEU A 31 2.02 -13.51 1.37
CA LEU A 31 1.75 -14.83 0.81
C LEU A 31 2.91 -15.80 1.08
N GLU A 32 4.15 -15.43 0.78
CA GLU A 32 5.33 -16.28 1.04
C GLU A 32 5.48 -16.61 2.52
N ARG A 33 5.22 -15.65 3.40
CA ARG A 33 5.34 -15.83 4.85
C ARG A 33 4.33 -16.83 5.41
N ARG A 34 3.12 -16.86 4.85
CA ARG A 34 1.98 -17.66 5.34
C ARG A 34 1.76 -18.96 4.58
N LEU A 35 2.16 -19.04 3.32
CA LEU A 35 2.01 -20.22 2.48
C LEU A 35 3.23 -21.17 2.57
N LYS A 36 3.82 -21.32 3.76
CA LYS A 36 4.92 -22.27 3.97
C LYS A 36 4.48 -23.73 3.81
N ASN A 37 3.18 -24.02 4.01
CA ASN A 37 2.62 -25.34 3.77
C ASN A 37 2.25 -25.48 2.30
N LYS A 38 2.92 -26.42 1.61
CA LYS A 38 2.72 -26.70 0.16
C LYS A 38 1.29 -27.12 -0.20
N GLU A 39 0.57 -27.74 0.71
CA GLU A 39 -0.82 -28.16 0.48
C GLU A 39 -1.78 -26.98 0.38
N VAL A 40 -1.60 -25.98 1.25
CA VAL A 40 -2.39 -24.73 1.24
C VAL A 40 -1.99 -23.84 0.06
N ALA A 41 -0.72 -23.88 -0.32
CA ALA A 41 -0.16 -23.10 -1.41
C ALA A 41 -0.52 -23.61 -2.80
N SER A 42 -0.94 -24.86 -2.95
CA SER A 42 -0.97 -25.57 -4.22
C SER A 42 -1.82 -24.94 -5.32
N LYS A 43 -2.89 -24.22 -4.97
CA LYS A 43 -3.77 -23.55 -5.95
C LYS A 43 -3.34 -22.13 -6.32
N VAL A 44 -2.55 -21.49 -5.47
CA VAL A 44 -2.18 -20.07 -5.62
C VAL A 44 -0.78 -19.92 -6.22
N VAL A 45 0.14 -20.82 -5.87
CA VAL A 45 1.55 -20.79 -6.32
C VAL A 45 1.72 -20.94 -7.84
N GLY A 46 0.76 -21.54 -8.53
CA GLY A 46 0.80 -21.72 -9.99
C GLY A 46 0.28 -20.55 -10.82
N ILE A 47 -0.29 -19.52 -10.21
CA ILE A 47 -0.90 -18.41 -10.93
C ILE A 47 0.19 -17.42 -11.37
N LYS A 48 0.45 -17.36 -12.68
CA LYS A 48 1.35 -16.36 -13.26
C LYS A 48 0.85 -14.95 -12.90
N ASN A 49 1.77 -14.11 -12.40
CA ASN A 49 1.49 -12.70 -12.07
C ASN A 49 0.44 -12.47 -10.96
N LEU A 50 0.19 -13.47 -10.08
CA LEU A 50 -0.79 -13.34 -9.00
C LEU A 50 -0.67 -12.00 -8.24
N CYS A 51 0.50 -11.69 -7.70
CA CYS A 51 0.71 -10.46 -6.94
C CYS A 51 0.47 -9.20 -7.77
N SER A 52 0.71 -9.25 -9.08
CA SER A 52 0.44 -8.14 -9.99
C SER A 52 -1.06 -7.93 -10.19
N GLU A 53 -1.83 -8.99 -10.37
CA GLU A 53 -3.29 -8.88 -10.48
C GLU A 53 -3.93 -8.39 -9.17
N LEU A 54 -3.49 -8.91 -8.03
CA LEU A 54 -3.95 -8.44 -6.71
C LEU A 54 -3.60 -6.97 -6.48
N ALA A 55 -2.40 -6.53 -6.87
CA ALA A 55 -1.99 -5.14 -6.75
C ALA A 55 -2.81 -4.18 -7.61
N LYS A 56 -3.29 -4.61 -8.79
CA LYS A 56 -4.22 -3.83 -9.62
C LYS A 56 -5.57 -3.63 -8.94
N MET A 57 -6.05 -4.65 -8.24
CA MET A 57 -7.36 -4.63 -7.58
C MET A 57 -7.36 -3.86 -6.25
N THR A 58 -6.19 -3.51 -5.72
CA THR A 58 -6.01 -2.90 -4.39
C THR A 58 -5.46 -1.49 -4.44
N GLU A 59 -5.84 -0.71 -5.45
CA GLU A 59 -5.49 0.72 -5.49
C GLU A 59 -5.99 1.43 -4.23
N GLY A 60 -5.12 2.22 -3.61
CA GLY A 60 -5.44 2.95 -2.38
C GLY A 60 -5.40 2.13 -1.09
N PHE A 61 -5.09 0.84 -1.14
CA PHE A 61 -4.94 0.02 0.07
C PHE A 61 -3.63 0.33 0.77
N ILE A 62 -3.65 0.28 2.11
CA ILE A 62 -2.45 0.31 2.95
C ILE A 62 -1.94 -1.12 3.22
N GLY A 63 -0.70 -1.22 3.70
CA GLY A 63 -0.06 -2.53 3.95
C GLY A 63 -0.83 -3.42 4.92
N SER A 64 -1.42 -2.85 5.98
CA SER A 64 -2.23 -3.60 6.94
C SER A 64 -3.55 -4.12 6.36
N GLU A 65 -4.17 -3.42 5.43
CA GLU A 65 -5.37 -3.89 4.73
C GLU A 65 -5.04 -5.07 3.82
N ILE A 66 -3.92 -4.99 3.10
CA ILE A 66 -3.42 -6.10 2.27
C ILE A 66 -3.12 -7.32 3.14
N GLU A 67 -2.47 -7.13 4.30
CA GLU A 67 -2.25 -8.20 5.27
C GLU A 67 -3.56 -8.84 5.71
N GLN A 68 -4.54 -8.02 6.08
CA GLN A 68 -5.85 -8.49 6.54
C GLN A 68 -6.60 -9.28 5.46
N VAL A 69 -6.55 -8.82 4.21
CA VAL A 69 -7.11 -9.56 3.06
C VAL A 69 -6.50 -10.95 2.96
N VAL A 70 -5.18 -11.08 3.04
CA VAL A 70 -4.50 -12.38 2.99
C VAL A 70 -4.91 -13.28 4.16
N ILE A 71 -5.00 -12.73 5.38
CA ILE A 71 -5.40 -13.47 6.58
C ILE A 71 -6.84 -13.96 6.45
N SER A 72 -7.78 -13.07 6.09
CA SER A 72 -9.20 -13.42 5.96
C SER A 72 -9.41 -14.49 4.88
N SER A 73 -8.73 -14.37 3.75
CA SER A 73 -8.81 -15.35 2.67
C SER A 73 -8.27 -16.73 3.08
N LEU A 74 -7.22 -16.76 3.89
CA LEU A 74 -6.69 -18.02 4.45
C LEU A 74 -7.67 -18.63 5.47
N CYS A 75 -8.32 -17.80 6.29
CA CYS A 75 -9.34 -18.27 7.23
C CYS A 75 -10.53 -18.89 6.48
N ASP A 76 -11.04 -18.22 5.44
CA ASP A 76 -12.16 -18.72 4.62
C ASP A 76 -11.81 -20.08 4.01
N ALA A 77 -10.63 -20.20 3.39
CA ALA A 77 -10.16 -21.46 2.81
C ALA A 77 -10.00 -22.57 3.86
N PHE A 78 -9.50 -22.22 5.05
CA PHE A 78 -9.33 -23.15 6.18
C PHE A 78 -10.67 -23.65 6.69
N PHE A 79 -11.67 -22.79 6.88
CA PHE A 79 -13.02 -23.20 7.31
C PHE A 79 -13.69 -24.15 6.33
N GLU A 80 -13.42 -23.99 5.04
CA GLU A 80 -13.92 -24.85 3.99
C GLU A 80 -13.04 -26.10 3.73
N ASN A 81 -12.00 -26.33 4.54
CA ASN A 81 -11.05 -27.44 4.41
C ASN A 81 -10.46 -27.59 2.98
N ARG A 82 -10.11 -26.47 2.36
CA ARG A 82 -9.52 -26.45 1.01
C ARG A 82 -8.31 -25.53 0.93
N ALA A 83 -7.57 -25.63 -0.16
CA ALA A 83 -6.47 -24.72 -0.46
C ALA A 83 -6.98 -23.32 -0.81
N LEU A 84 -6.19 -22.29 -0.45
CA LEU A 84 -6.43 -20.90 -0.83
C LEU A 84 -6.56 -20.77 -2.36
N SER A 85 -7.53 -20.00 -2.82
CA SER A 85 -7.78 -19.71 -4.22
C SER A 85 -7.67 -18.22 -4.54
N PHE A 86 -7.59 -17.86 -5.82
CA PHE A 86 -7.65 -16.47 -6.26
C PHE A 86 -9.00 -15.81 -5.90
N ASP A 87 -10.08 -16.59 -5.99
CA ASP A 87 -11.43 -16.11 -5.70
C ASP A 87 -11.59 -15.67 -4.23
N ASP A 88 -10.92 -16.35 -3.29
CA ASP A 88 -10.94 -15.97 -1.88
C ASP A 88 -10.30 -14.60 -1.69
N LEU A 89 -9.13 -14.39 -2.31
CA LEU A 89 -8.43 -13.10 -2.26
C LEU A 89 -9.26 -12.00 -2.92
N SER A 90 -9.80 -12.26 -4.11
CA SER A 90 -10.62 -11.31 -4.86
C SER A 90 -11.88 -10.91 -4.09
N LYS A 91 -12.59 -11.88 -3.49
CA LYS A 91 -13.77 -11.65 -2.65
C LYS A 91 -13.45 -10.78 -1.44
N ASN A 92 -12.37 -11.08 -0.72
CA ASN A 92 -11.98 -10.32 0.45
C ASN A 92 -11.48 -8.91 0.09
N ILE A 93 -10.83 -8.73 -1.05
CA ILE A 93 -10.51 -7.39 -1.59
C ILE A 93 -11.78 -6.59 -1.85
N ALA A 94 -12.76 -7.18 -2.54
CA ALA A 94 -14.03 -6.51 -2.85
C ALA A 94 -14.83 -6.12 -1.62
N ASN A 95 -14.71 -6.88 -0.53
CA ASN A 95 -15.39 -6.61 0.75
C ASN A 95 -14.65 -5.60 1.64
N THR A 96 -13.44 -5.21 1.29
CA THR A 96 -12.62 -4.28 2.07
C THR A 96 -12.77 -2.86 1.51
N VAL A 97 -13.21 -1.93 2.35
CA VAL A 97 -13.23 -0.50 2.01
C VAL A 97 -11.90 0.11 2.39
N PRO A 98 -11.11 0.62 1.43
CA PRO A 98 -9.77 1.14 1.73
C PRO A 98 -9.82 2.43 2.55
N LEU A 99 -8.84 2.60 3.43
CA LEU A 99 -8.66 3.79 4.26
C LEU A 99 -8.53 5.06 3.40
N SER A 100 -7.92 4.94 2.24
CA SER A 100 -7.79 6.04 1.27
C SER A 100 -9.14 6.61 0.82
N THR A 101 -10.20 5.81 0.84
CA THR A 101 -11.57 6.26 0.54
C THR A 101 -12.22 6.91 1.76
N THR A 102 -12.11 6.26 2.93
CA THR A 102 -12.79 6.72 4.16
C THR A 102 -12.11 7.94 4.80
N GLN A 103 -10.81 8.13 4.61
CA GLN A 103 -10.01 9.22 5.18
C GLN A 103 -9.32 10.08 4.11
N ARG A 104 -9.94 10.22 2.94
CA ARG A 104 -9.36 10.96 1.80
C ARG A 104 -8.90 12.37 2.16
N GLU A 105 -9.73 13.13 2.87
CA GLU A 105 -9.40 14.51 3.25
C GLU A 105 -8.18 14.60 4.18
N GLN A 106 -8.06 13.67 5.12
CA GLN A 106 -6.91 13.60 6.03
C GLN A 106 -5.63 13.27 5.27
N ILE A 107 -5.68 12.33 4.33
CA ILE A 107 -4.53 11.95 3.50
C ILE A 107 -4.08 13.13 2.63
N LEU A 108 -5.01 13.84 2.00
CA LEU A 108 -4.70 15.03 1.20
C LEU A 108 -4.08 16.15 2.06
N SER A 109 -4.60 16.38 3.25
CA SER A 109 -4.04 17.35 4.20
C SER A 109 -2.62 16.96 4.64
N LEU A 110 -2.37 15.69 4.93
CA LEU A 110 -1.05 15.18 5.27
C LEU A 110 -0.06 15.30 4.11
N ARG A 111 -0.48 15.00 2.89
CA ARG A 111 0.33 15.18 1.68
C ARG A 111 0.71 16.64 1.47
N ALA A 112 -0.24 17.56 1.62
CA ALA A 112 0.01 18.99 1.51
C ALA A 112 1.03 19.47 2.56
N TRP A 113 0.91 19.01 3.80
CA TRP A 113 1.86 19.31 4.87
C TRP A 113 3.24 18.74 4.60
N ALA A 114 3.31 17.48 4.13
CA ALA A 114 4.54 16.77 3.85
C ALA A 114 5.33 17.40 2.71
N ASN A 115 4.67 17.85 1.65
CA ASN A 115 5.31 18.50 0.49
C ASN A 115 6.16 19.72 0.87
N VAL A 116 5.85 20.35 2.01
CA VAL A 116 6.58 21.54 2.49
C VAL A 116 7.64 21.17 3.54
N ARG A 117 7.46 20.08 4.29
CA ARG A 117 8.22 19.83 5.53
C ARG A 117 8.94 18.48 5.60
N ALA A 118 8.63 17.56 4.72
CA ALA A 118 9.15 16.21 4.79
C ALA A 118 9.84 15.80 3.48
N VAL A 119 10.70 14.79 3.59
CA VAL A 119 11.32 14.11 2.44
C VAL A 119 10.47 12.88 2.12
N SER A 120 10.21 12.64 0.82
CA SER A 120 9.49 11.42 0.41
C SER A 120 10.33 10.18 0.69
N ALA A 121 9.73 9.18 1.36
CA ALA A 121 10.35 7.88 1.57
C ALA A 121 10.22 6.95 0.35
N THR A 122 9.32 7.28 -0.59
CA THR A 122 9.11 6.51 -1.82
C THR A 122 10.09 6.95 -2.90
N LYS A 123 10.61 6.01 -3.69
CA LYS A 123 11.52 6.30 -4.80
C LYS A 123 10.89 7.27 -5.80
N THR A 124 11.69 8.22 -6.30
CA THR A 124 11.25 9.28 -7.23
C THR A 124 10.56 8.73 -8.49
N SER A 125 10.98 7.55 -8.97
CA SER A 125 10.37 6.87 -10.11
C SER A 125 8.90 6.50 -9.91
N ASN A 126 8.48 6.30 -8.66
CA ASN A 126 7.14 5.84 -8.29
C ASN A 126 6.20 6.99 -7.90
N LEU A 127 6.72 8.21 -7.71
CA LEU A 127 5.92 9.38 -7.31
C LEU A 127 4.92 9.83 -8.38
N LYS A 128 5.08 9.41 -9.64
CA LYS A 128 4.17 9.76 -10.75
C LYS A 128 2.76 9.23 -10.54
N GLU A 129 2.59 8.17 -9.77
CA GLU A 129 1.28 7.58 -9.45
C GLU A 129 0.43 8.55 -8.60
N TYR A 130 1.06 9.32 -7.73
CA TYR A 130 0.39 10.30 -6.85
C TYR A 130 0.27 11.70 -7.43
N ALA A 131 1.01 12.02 -8.50
CA ALA A 131 0.99 13.34 -9.13
C ALA A 131 -0.38 13.66 -9.79
N LYS A 132 -1.17 12.65 -10.11
CA LYS A 132 -2.52 12.81 -10.67
C LYS A 132 -3.48 13.43 -9.66
N ASP A 133 -3.43 12.99 -8.40
CA ASP A 133 -4.33 13.47 -7.34
C ASP A 133 -4.08 14.94 -6.96
N ILE A 134 -2.85 15.43 -7.17
CA ILE A 134 -2.44 16.80 -6.83
C ILE A 134 -2.94 17.80 -7.88
N ASN A 135 -3.00 17.40 -9.16
CA ASN A 135 -3.39 18.28 -10.26
C ASN A 135 -4.90 18.54 -10.33
N GLU A 136 -5.74 17.67 -9.78
CA GLU A 136 -7.19 17.87 -9.79
C GLU A 136 -7.68 18.93 -8.80
N ASN A 137 -6.86 19.35 -7.82
CA ASN A 137 -7.27 20.24 -6.73
C ASN A 137 -6.57 21.61 -6.71
N ASN A 138 -6.00 22.10 -7.81
CA ASN A 138 -5.49 23.49 -7.95
C ASN A 138 -4.76 24.05 -6.71
N ILE A 139 -3.98 23.26 -6.02
CA ILE A 139 -3.07 23.75 -4.98
C ILE A 139 -1.75 24.03 -5.68
N SER A 140 -1.43 25.31 -5.85
CA SER A 140 -0.11 25.77 -6.30
C SER A 140 0.94 25.33 -5.28
N ALA A 141 1.50 24.14 -5.48
CA ALA A 141 2.56 23.61 -4.63
C ALA A 141 3.83 24.38 -4.94
N SER A 142 4.22 25.27 -4.05
CA SER A 142 5.59 25.76 -4.02
C SER A 142 6.49 24.57 -3.70
N ARG A 143 7.34 24.18 -4.66
CA ARG A 143 8.32 23.10 -4.54
C ARG A 143 9.30 23.42 -3.42
N GLY A 144 9.14 22.79 -2.26
CA GLY A 144 10.04 22.93 -1.12
C GLY A 144 10.62 21.61 -0.60
N GLY A 145 10.20 20.46 -1.16
CA GLY A 145 10.70 19.15 -0.74
C GLY A 145 12.00 18.78 -1.45
N ARG A 146 13.02 18.30 -0.70
CA ARG A 146 14.21 17.66 -1.25
C ARG A 146 13.90 16.21 -1.56
N THR A 147 14.24 15.76 -2.78
CA THR A 147 14.25 14.34 -3.16
C THR A 147 15.63 13.76 -2.88
N LEU A 148 15.71 12.63 -2.24
CA LEU A 148 16.93 11.84 -2.14
C LEU A 148 16.91 10.80 -3.26
N ASP A 149 17.89 10.88 -4.16
CA ASP A 149 18.18 9.82 -5.15
C ASP A 149 19.11 8.80 -4.48
N PHE A 150 18.62 7.57 -4.33
CA PHE A 150 19.40 6.41 -3.89
C PHE A 150 19.73 5.51 -5.06
#